data_a4eddbe97e7e2338f753d197769da462
#
_entry.id   a4eddbe97e7e2338f753d197769da462
#
_cell.length_a   1.000
_cell.length_b   1.000
_cell.length_c   1.000
_cell.angle_alpha   90.00
_cell.angle_beta   90.00
_cell.angle_gamma   90.00
#
_symmetry.space_group_name_H-M   'P 1'
#
loop_
_entity.id
_entity.type
_entity.pdbx_description
1 polymer ?
#
loop_
_entity_poly.entity_id
_entity_poly.type
_entity_poly.pdbx_seq_one_letter_code
_entity_poly.pdbx_strand_id
1 'polypeptide(L)'
;KQKELEQQEKAKAIELLKTSNALLEADQKLKDQQLQQEANMRAYGYGIIGLCVLVMLVVGVGLVQKAKANKLLQKQQDEIKLKNEELAASEEELKQNMEELAATHELIEAQKNALEEKNNRMTDSIRYAERIQAAILPPPVQLQEHFSDHFFIFQPKDMVSGDFYWFSHTEKYSFVAAVDCTGHGVPGAFMSMIGNTLLNQIVNEKKETDPDRILSILHASVREALKQRDSRNVDGMDICLCRIQNLGSDQFSVVYSGAKCPAFFASSGKVDVLHPDRKSIGGFEKNVDHLFTAKEIKLKKGDFLYLTTDGFIDAANAERKRFGTKNLIGAIERHLHRPLYEQKLQLETLIAEYQQGADQRDDITLVGIQL
;
A
#
# COMPACT_ATOMS: atom_id res chain seq x y z
N LYS A 1 -19.27 28.32 -15.16
CA LYS A 1 -18.06 27.73 -15.81
C LYS A 1 -17.12 27.04 -14.79
N GLN A 2 -16.73 27.71 -13.68
CA GLN A 2 -15.82 27.15 -12.69
C GLN A 2 -16.46 25.96 -11.92
N LYS A 3 -17.72 26.09 -11.50
CA LYS A 3 -18.52 25.01 -10.90
C LYS A 3 -18.77 23.81 -11.82
N GLU A 4 -18.92 24.08 -13.10
CA GLU A 4 -19.13 23.03 -14.11
C GLU A 4 -17.85 22.24 -14.38
N LEU A 5 -16.70 22.94 -14.40
CA LEU A 5 -15.39 22.29 -14.54
C LEU A 5 -15.09 21.39 -13.34
N GLU A 6 -15.37 21.88 -12.14
CA GLU A 6 -15.19 21.13 -10.88
C GLU A 6 -16.13 19.92 -10.78
N GLN A 7 -17.35 20.02 -11.29
CA GLN A 7 -18.25 18.86 -11.42
C GLN A 7 -17.77 17.85 -12.46
N GLN A 8 -17.19 18.31 -13.56
CA GLN A 8 -16.60 17.43 -14.58
C GLN A 8 -15.35 16.72 -14.07
N GLU A 9 -14.49 17.40 -13.28
CA GLU A 9 -13.32 16.77 -12.66
C GLU A 9 -13.72 15.75 -11.60
N LYS A 10 -14.72 16.05 -10.77
CA LYS A 10 -15.28 15.08 -9.79
C LYS A 10 -15.93 13.87 -10.49
N ALA A 11 -16.65 14.09 -11.57
CA ALA A 11 -17.23 13.00 -12.35
C ALA A 11 -16.16 12.10 -12.98
N LYS A 12 -15.10 12.68 -13.53
CA LYS A 12 -13.95 11.93 -14.05
C LYS A 12 -13.19 11.16 -12.96
N ALA A 13 -13.03 11.77 -11.77
CA ALA A 13 -12.39 11.11 -10.64
C ALA A 13 -13.19 9.89 -10.14
N ILE A 14 -14.53 10.00 -10.11
CA ILE A 14 -15.43 8.90 -9.74
C ILE A 14 -15.40 7.78 -10.80
N GLU A 15 -15.35 8.13 -12.07
CA GLU A 15 -15.25 7.16 -13.17
C GLU A 15 -13.90 6.42 -13.14
N LEU A 16 -12.82 7.14 -12.88
CA LEU A 16 -11.49 6.58 -12.66
C LEU A 16 -11.43 5.66 -11.42
N LEU A 17 -12.13 5.99 -10.33
CA LEU A 17 -12.22 5.14 -9.13
C LEU A 17 -12.99 3.85 -9.43
N LYS A 18 -14.05 3.92 -10.23
CA LYS A 18 -14.83 2.73 -10.64
C LYS A 18 -14.01 1.78 -11.52
N THR A 19 -13.26 2.34 -12.45
CA THR A 19 -12.37 1.53 -13.30
C THR A 19 -11.22 0.91 -12.52
N SER A 20 -10.69 1.63 -11.51
CA SER A 20 -9.67 1.12 -10.60
C SER A 20 -10.17 -0.03 -9.73
N ASN A 21 -11.38 0.07 -9.16
CA ASN A 21 -11.98 -1.02 -8.38
C ASN A 21 -12.23 -2.26 -9.25
N ALA A 22 -12.69 -2.08 -10.49
CA ALA A 22 -12.87 -3.18 -11.42
C ALA A 22 -11.55 -3.88 -11.79
N LEU A 23 -10.46 -3.10 -11.88
CA LEU A 23 -9.11 -3.64 -12.09
C LEU A 23 -8.61 -4.44 -10.88
N LEU A 24 -8.89 -3.96 -9.67
CA LEU A 24 -8.52 -4.65 -8.43
C LEU A 24 -9.27 -5.98 -8.25
N GLU A 25 -10.57 -6.00 -8.59
CA GLU A 25 -11.37 -7.24 -8.59
C GLU A 25 -10.88 -8.25 -9.65
N ALA A 26 -10.44 -7.73 -10.80
CA ALA A 26 -9.82 -8.58 -11.84
C ALA A 26 -8.48 -9.16 -11.37
N ASP A 27 -7.66 -8.39 -10.68
CA ASP A 27 -6.38 -8.84 -10.11
C ASP A 27 -6.57 -9.89 -9.01
N GLN A 28 -7.54 -9.69 -8.13
CA GLN A 28 -7.90 -10.70 -7.13
C GLN A 28 -8.36 -12.00 -7.77
N LYS A 29 -9.25 -11.94 -8.77
CA LYS A 29 -9.68 -13.13 -9.51
C LYS A 29 -8.51 -13.85 -10.21
N LEU A 30 -7.57 -13.08 -10.74
CA LEU A 30 -6.39 -13.62 -11.39
C LEU A 30 -5.46 -14.32 -10.39
N LYS A 31 -5.27 -13.74 -9.21
CA LYS A 31 -4.48 -14.32 -8.10
C LYS A 31 -5.09 -15.62 -7.58
N ASP A 32 -6.40 -15.65 -7.43
CA ASP A 32 -7.13 -16.85 -7.01
C ASP A 32 -7.02 -17.96 -8.07
N GLN A 33 -7.11 -17.60 -9.36
CA GLN A 33 -6.87 -18.54 -10.46
C GLN A 33 -5.42 -19.08 -10.46
N GLN A 34 -4.43 -18.24 -10.14
CA GLN A 34 -3.01 -18.67 -10.01
C GLN A 34 -2.82 -19.67 -8.88
N LEU A 35 -3.36 -19.37 -7.70
CA LEU A 35 -3.27 -20.28 -6.55
C LEU A 35 -3.94 -21.63 -6.85
N GLN A 36 -5.05 -21.61 -7.55
CA GLN A 36 -5.76 -22.83 -7.95
C GLN A 36 -4.97 -23.63 -9.03
N GLN A 37 -4.33 -22.93 -9.97
CA GLN A 37 -3.44 -23.56 -10.95
C GLN A 37 -2.16 -24.14 -10.30
N GLU A 38 -1.53 -23.44 -9.36
CA GLU A 38 -0.37 -23.98 -8.63
C GLU A 38 -0.74 -25.21 -7.79
N ALA A 39 -1.88 -25.21 -7.14
CA ALA A 39 -2.39 -26.36 -6.40
C ALA A 39 -2.63 -27.57 -7.33
N ASN A 40 -3.22 -27.34 -8.49
CA ASN A 40 -3.44 -28.36 -9.51
C ASN A 40 -2.09 -28.89 -10.06
N MET A 41 -1.14 -28.00 -10.34
CA MET A 41 0.21 -28.37 -10.81
C MET A 41 0.97 -29.25 -9.80
N ARG A 42 0.87 -28.94 -8.51
CA ARG A 42 1.46 -29.78 -7.44
C ARG A 42 0.80 -31.15 -7.36
N ALA A 43 -0.54 -31.21 -7.50
CA ALA A 43 -1.29 -32.47 -7.52
C ALA A 43 -0.89 -33.33 -8.73
N TYR A 44 -0.73 -32.73 -9.91
CA TYR A 44 -0.21 -33.46 -11.10
C TYR A 44 1.25 -33.89 -10.92
N GLY A 45 2.10 -33.07 -10.30
CA GLY A 45 3.49 -33.42 -9.99
C GLY A 45 3.61 -34.66 -9.08
N TYR A 46 2.81 -34.72 -8.04
CA TYR A 46 2.76 -35.92 -7.16
C TYR A 46 2.17 -37.15 -7.88
N GLY A 47 1.21 -36.96 -8.77
CA GLY A 47 0.68 -38.04 -9.62
C GLY A 47 1.74 -38.65 -10.55
N ILE A 48 2.57 -37.81 -11.16
CA ILE A 48 3.68 -38.22 -12.05
C ILE A 48 4.77 -38.94 -11.26
N ILE A 49 5.15 -38.43 -10.08
CA ILE A 49 6.14 -39.10 -9.21
C ILE A 49 5.63 -40.45 -8.74
N GLY A 50 4.36 -40.55 -8.34
CA GLY A 50 3.72 -41.80 -7.97
C GLY A 50 3.67 -42.82 -9.13
N LEU A 51 3.41 -42.35 -10.35
CA LEU A 51 3.42 -43.17 -11.54
C LEU A 51 4.82 -43.71 -11.88
N CYS A 52 5.87 -42.86 -11.74
CA CYS A 52 7.27 -43.26 -11.93
C CYS A 52 7.72 -44.34 -10.91
N VAL A 53 7.30 -44.20 -9.68
CA VAL A 53 7.59 -45.21 -8.61
C VAL A 53 6.85 -46.52 -8.92
N LEU A 54 5.61 -46.46 -9.38
CA LEU A 54 4.83 -47.63 -9.75
C LEU A 54 5.45 -48.37 -10.97
N VAL A 55 5.90 -47.60 -11.96
CA VAL A 55 6.59 -48.15 -13.16
C VAL A 55 7.93 -48.78 -12.74
N MET A 56 8.70 -48.16 -11.85
CA MET A 56 9.95 -48.75 -11.34
C MET A 56 9.70 -50.06 -10.54
N LEU A 57 8.62 -50.11 -9.77
CA LEU A 57 8.21 -51.33 -9.06
C LEU A 57 7.78 -52.45 -10.05
N VAL A 58 7.03 -52.13 -11.09
CA VAL A 58 6.60 -53.10 -12.11
C VAL A 58 7.79 -53.66 -12.90
N VAL A 59 8.73 -52.76 -13.26
CA VAL A 59 10.01 -53.18 -13.93
C VAL A 59 10.88 -54.01 -12.99
N GLY A 60 10.99 -53.66 -11.72
CA GLY A 60 11.74 -54.43 -10.71
C GLY A 60 11.16 -55.85 -10.49
N VAL A 61 9.83 -55.95 -10.38
CA VAL A 61 9.13 -57.26 -10.27
C VAL A 61 9.33 -58.08 -11.53
N GLY A 62 9.27 -57.49 -12.72
CA GLY A 62 9.51 -58.15 -14.01
C GLY A 62 10.94 -58.69 -14.12
N LEU A 63 11.96 -57.95 -13.62
CA LEU A 63 13.36 -58.39 -13.61
C LEU A 63 13.62 -59.56 -12.64
N VAL A 64 12.99 -59.55 -11.48
CA VAL A 64 13.10 -60.64 -10.48
C VAL A 64 12.42 -61.92 -10.97
N GLN A 65 11.26 -61.77 -11.66
CA GLN A 65 10.57 -62.95 -12.26
C GLN A 65 11.36 -63.51 -13.42
N LYS A 66 12.03 -62.70 -14.25
CA LYS A 66 12.92 -63.12 -15.33
C LYS A 66 14.09 -63.99 -14.83
N ALA A 67 14.60 -63.72 -13.64
CA ALA A 67 15.65 -64.56 -12.99
C ALA A 67 15.15 -65.95 -12.54
N LYS A 68 13.84 -66.09 -12.24
CA LYS A 68 13.20 -67.36 -11.87
C LYS A 68 12.73 -68.17 -13.08
N ALA A 69 12.55 -67.50 -14.21
CA ALA A 69 11.91 -68.11 -15.40
C ALA A 69 12.84 -68.90 -16.34
N ASN A 70 14.15 -69.03 -16.02
CA ASN A 70 15.12 -69.79 -16.81
C ASN A 70 14.87 -71.32 -16.83
N LYS A 71 13.75 -71.78 -16.28
CA LYS A 71 13.44 -73.26 -16.22
C LYS A 71 12.31 -73.73 -17.11
N LEU A 72 11.67 -72.90 -17.88
CA LEU A 72 10.54 -73.34 -18.75
C LEU A 72 10.57 -72.65 -20.13
N LEU A 73 11.49 -73.13 -20.99
CA LEU A 73 11.78 -72.50 -22.29
C LEU A 73 10.58 -72.42 -23.26
N GLN A 74 9.60 -73.26 -23.11
CA GLN A 74 8.50 -73.36 -24.05
C GLN A 74 7.26 -72.53 -23.68
N LYS A 75 7.02 -72.29 -22.40
CA LYS A 75 6.01 -71.32 -21.94
C LYS A 75 6.49 -69.89 -22.14
N GLN A 76 7.77 -69.69 -22.32
CA GLN A 76 8.35 -68.38 -22.49
C GLN A 76 8.02 -67.69 -23.81
N GLN A 77 7.81 -68.42 -24.90
CA GLN A 77 7.46 -67.81 -26.18
C GLN A 77 6.06 -67.19 -26.20
N ASP A 78 5.12 -67.86 -25.57
CA ASP A 78 3.77 -67.30 -25.48
C ASP A 78 3.69 -66.17 -24.45
N GLU A 79 4.46 -66.30 -23.37
CA GLU A 79 4.56 -65.30 -22.32
C GLU A 79 5.34 -64.03 -22.83
N ILE A 80 6.40 -64.25 -23.62
CA ILE A 80 7.14 -63.18 -24.29
C ILE A 80 6.25 -62.46 -25.34
N LYS A 81 5.45 -63.23 -26.07
CA LYS A 81 4.54 -62.64 -27.04
C LYS A 81 3.45 -61.78 -26.37
N LEU A 82 2.89 -62.27 -25.26
CA LEU A 82 1.90 -61.53 -24.48
C LEU A 82 2.53 -60.28 -23.86
N LYS A 83 3.77 -60.41 -23.33
CA LYS A 83 4.50 -59.25 -22.77
C LYS A 83 4.93 -58.26 -23.83
N ASN A 84 5.23 -58.70 -25.05
CA ASN A 84 5.56 -57.78 -26.14
C ASN A 84 4.30 -57.02 -26.62
N GLU A 85 3.13 -57.68 -26.58
CA GLU A 85 1.85 -57.03 -26.86
C GLU A 85 1.48 -56.02 -25.73
N GLU A 86 1.71 -56.41 -24.45
CA GLU A 86 1.55 -55.48 -23.31
C GLU A 86 2.57 -54.34 -23.34
N LEU A 87 3.80 -54.64 -23.71
CA LEU A 87 4.86 -53.61 -23.84
C LEU A 87 4.55 -52.62 -24.97
N ALA A 88 4.11 -53.14 -26.13
CA ALA A 88 3.70 -52.30 -27.25
C ALA A 88 2.48 -51.43 -26.90
N ALA A 89 1.52 -51.97 -26.12
CA ALA A 89 0.38 -51.19 -25.63
C ALA A 89 0.85 -50.11 -24.62
N SER A 90 1.79 -50.49 -23.70
CA SER A 90 2.36 -49.55 -22.73
C SER A 90 3.26 -48.49 -23.37
N GLU A 91 4.01 -48.84 -24.41
CA GLU A 91 4.78 -47.88 -25.22
C GLU A 91 3.87 -46.90 -25.95
N GLU A 92 2.76 -47.37 -26.52
CA GLU A 92 1.79 -46.50 -27.18
C GLU A 92 1.08 -45.58 -26.16
N GLU A 93 0.72 -46.10 -24.98
CA GLU A 93 0.14 -45.34 -23.88
C GLU A 93 1.14 -44.30 -23.34
N LEU A 94 2.43 -44.68 -23.18
CA LEU A 94 3.50 -43.77 -22.78
C LEU A 94 3.73 -42.66 -23.81
N LYS A 95 3.67 -43.00 -25.10
CA LYS A 95 3.80 -42.05 -26.18
C LYS A 95 2.63 -41.07 -26.20
N GLN A 96 1.39 -41.54 -26.04
CA GLN A 96 0.22 -40.66 -25.92
C GLN A 96 0.31 -39.76 -24.72
N ASN A 97 0.75 -40.27 -23.56
CA ASN A 97 0.94 -39.47 -22.36
C ASN A 97 2.05 -38.42 -22.54
N MET A 98 3.14 -38.74 -23.25
CA MET A 98 4.21 -37.80 -23.59
C MET A 98 3.73 -36.71 -24.56
N GLU A 99 2.92 -37.04 -25.56
CA GLU A 99 2.33 -36.07 -26.47
C GLU A 99 1.32 -35.16 -25.75
N GLU A 100 0.51 -35.70 -24.85
CA GLU A 100 -0.40 -34.92 -24.01
C GLU A 100 0.36 -34.00 -23.01
N LEU A 101 1.44 -34.53 -22.43
CA LEU A 101 2.30 -33.76 -21.54
C LEU A 101 3.00 -32.61 -22.29
N ALA A 102 3.49 -32.87 -23.51
CA ALA A 102 4.12 -31.84 -24.34
C ALA A 102 3.11 -30.75 -24.72
N ALA A 103 1.89 -31.14 -25.15
CA ALA A 103 0.84 -30.16 -25.46
C ALA A 103 0.42 -29.33 -24.24
N THR A 104 0.35 -29.97 -23.05
CA THR A 104 0.04 -29.28 -21.80
C THR A 104 1.15 -28.32 -21.39
N HIS A 105 2.40 -28.70 -21.59
CA HIS A 105 3.55 -27.84 -21.32
C HIS A 105 3.54 -26.59 -22.21
N GLU A 106 3.28 -26.74 -23.49
CA GLU A 106 3.16 -25.61 -24.43
C GLU A 106 2.03 -24.66 -24.01
N LEU A 107 0.89 -25.21 -23.58
CA LEU A 107 -0.25 -24.42 -23.11
C LEU A 107 0.12 -23.61 -21.84
N ILE A 108 0.79 -24.27 -20.90
CA ILE A 108 1.25 -23.62 -19.64
C ILE A 108 2.25 -22.51 -19.95
N GLU A 109 3.18 -22.74 -20.85
CA GLU A 109 4.18 -21.74 -21.24
C GLU A 109 3.51 -20.54 -21.93
N ALA A 110 2.55 -20.79 -22.82
CA ALA A 110 1.75 -19.74 -23.45
C ALA A 110 0.93 -18.93 -22.41
N GLN A 111 0.32 -19.61 -21.45
CA GLN A 111 -0.42 -18.94 -20.36
C GLN A 111 0.49 -18.14 -19.44
N LYS A 112 1.68 -18.67 -19.11
CA LYS A 112 2.69 -17.95 -18.33
C LYS A 112 3.13 -16.67 -19.04
N ASN A 113 3.45 -16.75 -20.33
CA ASN A 113 3.87 -15.60 -21.12
C ASN A 113 2.76 -14.54 -21.22
N ALA A 114 1.51 -14.97 -21.44
CA ALA A 114 0.36 -14.07 -21.50
C ALA A 114 0.09 -13.39 -20.14
N LEU A 115 0.33 -14.10 -19.04
CA LEU A 115 0.19 -13.58 -17.69
C LEU A 115 1.29 -12.57 -17.37
N GLU A 116 2.53 -12.88 -17.73
CA GLU A 116 3.70 -11.99 -17.57
C GLU A 116 3.49 -10.69 -18.34
N GLU A 117 3.00 -10.76 -19.57
CA GLU A 117 2.65 -9.58 -20.36
C GLU A 117 1.54 -8.75 -19.69
N LYS A 118 0.50 -9.38 -19.18
CA LYS A 118 -0.56 -8.66 -18.44
C LYS A 118 -0.03 -8.00 -17.17
N ASN A 119 0.80 -8.70 -16.39
CA ASN A 119 1.42 -8.15 -15.19
C ASN A 119 2.31 -6.95 -15.51
N ASN A 120 3.11 -7.03 -16.58
CA ASN A 120 3.95 -5.93 -17.01
C ASN A 120 3.11 -4.70 -17.40
N ARG A 121 2.05 -4.88 -18.20
CA ARG A 121 1.14 -3.79 -18.56
C ARG A 121 0.45 -3.16 -17.35
N MET A 122 0.04 -3.97 -16.36
CA MET A 122 -0.53 -3.46 -15.10
C MET A 122 0.49 -2.67 -14.32
N THR A 123 1.70 -3.20 -14.15
CA THR A 123 2.81 -2.55 -13.45
C THR A 123 3.15 -1.21 -14.09
N ASP A 124 3.22 -1.15 -15.43
CA ASP A 124 3.47 0.09 -16.16
C ASP A 124 2.36 1.13 -15.97
N SER A 125 1.10 0.69 -15.89
CA SER A 125 -0.04 1.57 -15.61
C SER A 125 0.03 2.14 -14.19
N ILE A 126 0.41 1.33 -13.22
CA ILE A 126 0.56 1.77 -11.81
C ILE A 126 1.77 2.71 -11.67
N ARG A 127 2.90 2.45 -12.36
CA ARG A 127 4.03 3.39 -12.42
C ARG A 127 3.65 4.73 -13.02
N TYR A 128 2.75 4.73 -14.00
CA TYR A 128 2.24 5.98 -14.53
C TYR A 128 1.41 6.73 -13.49
N ALA A 129 0.57 6.02 -12.73
CA ALA A 129 -0.20 6.61 -11.61
C ALA A 129 0.72 7.16 -10.50
N GLU A 130 1.82 6.44 -10.17
CA GLU A 130 2.86 6.91 -9.23
C GLU A 130 3.45 8.27 -9.66
N ARG A 131 3.78 8.40 -10.93
CA ARG A 131 4.30 9.69 -11.45
C ARG A 131 3.30 10.81 -11.35
N ILE A 132 2.00 10.52 -11.57
CA ILE A 132 0.93 11.51 -11.39
C ILE A 132 0.82 11.89 -9.91
N GLN A 133 0.81 10.90 -9.02
CA GLN A 133 0.75 11.15 -7.58
C GLN A 133 1.95 11.96 -7.08
N ALA A 134 3.16 11.61 -7.51
CA ALA A 134 4.36 12.36 -7.15
C ALA A 134 4.32 13.82 -7.63
N ALA A 135 3.67 14.09 -8.76
CA ALA A 135 3.54 15.45 -9.30
C ALA A 135 2.59 16.35 -8.51
N ILE A 136 1.66 15.78 -7.74
CA ILE A 136 0.74 16.56 -6.89
C ILE A 136 1.28 16.81 -5.48
N LEU A 137 2.30 16.07 -5.06
CA LEU A 137 2.95 16.30 -3.76
C LEU A 137 3.77 17.59 -3.81
N PRO A 138 3.80 18.36 -2.71
CA PRO A 138 4.60 19.57 -2.64
C PRO A 138 6.09 19.25 -2.81
N PRO A 139 6.79 19.89 -3.74
CA PRO A 139 8.23 19.71 -3.86
C PRO A 139 8.94 20.26 -2.63
N PRO A 140 10.01 19.60 -2.14
CA PRO A 140 10.72 20.02 -0.93
C PRO A 140 11.17 21.47 -0.94
N VAL A 141 11.51 22.03 -2.10
CA VAL A 141 11.98 23.40 -2.25
C VAL A 141 10.96 24.44 -1.76
N GLN A 142 9.66 24.15 -1.84
CA GLN A 142 8.63 25.08 -1.34
C GLN A 142 8.68 25.26 0.18
N LEU A 143 9.05 24.23 0.93
CA LEU A 143 9.15 24.33 2.38
C LEU A 143 10.43 25.03 2.82
N GLN A 144 11.53 24.92 2.05
CA GLN A 144 12.80 25.57 2.35
C GLN A 144 12.70 27.11 2.38
N GLU A 145 11.74 27.68 1.65
CA GLU A 145 11.52 29.13 1.64
C GLU A 145 10.85 29.64 2.93
N HIS A 146 10.21 28.74 3.71
CA HIS A 146 9.36 29.12 4.83
C HIS A 146 9.80 28.57 6.18
N PHE A 147 10.64 27.53 6.21
CA PHE A 147 11.13 26.88 7.42
C PHE A 147 12.65 26.80 7.43
N SER A 148 13.22 26.80 8.62
CA SER A 148 14.68 26.71 8.80
C SER A 148 15.26 25.42 8.24
N ASP A 149 14.55 24.29 8.45
CA ASP A 149 14.88 22.98 7.91
C ASP A 149 13.62 22.10 7.90
N HIS A 150 13.59 21.03 7.09
CA HIS A 150 12.50 20.07 7.05
C HIS A 150 12.94 18.73 6.48
N PHE A 151 12.17 17.70 6.74
CA PHE A 151 12.28 16.42 6.05
C PHE A 151 10.92 15.76 5.83
N PHE A 152 10.89 14.83 4.87
CA PHE A 152 9.80 13.90 4.65
C PHE A 152 10.33 12.48 4.71
N ILE A 153 9.67 11.62 5.49
CA ILE A 153 9.70 10.17 5.33
C ILE A 153 8.38 9.83 4.64
N PHE A 154 8.46 9.30 3.44
CA PHE A 154 7.31 8.90 2.65
C PHE A 154 7.61 7.55 2.00
N GLN A 155 7.05 6.51 2.57
CA GLN A 155 7.31 5.12 2.18
C GLN A 155 5.98 4.42 1.90
N PRO A 156 5.52 4.44 0.65
CA PRO A 156 4.35 3.70 0.24
C PRO A 156 4.52 2.20 0.50
N LYS A 157 3.44 1.53 0.89
CA LYS A 157 3.38 0.06 0.99
C LYS A 157 3.37 -0.60 -0.38
N ASP A 158 2.66 0.00 -1.32
CA ASP A 158 2.56 -0.40 -2.72
C ASP A 158 3.31 0.60 -3.60
N MET A 159 3.12 0.54 -4.91
CA MET A 159 3.74 1.50 -5.85
C MET A 159 3.16 2.91 -5.72
N VAL A 160 1.92 3.04 -5.25
CA VAL A 160 1.22 4.29 -4.97
C VAL A 160 0.66 4.24 -3.57
N SER A 161 0.46 5.38 -2.94
CA SER A 161 0.12 5.53 -1.52
C SER A 161 -1.27 6.09 -1.31
N GLY A 162 -1.95 5.62 -0.25
CA GLY A 162 -3.10 6.28 0.35
C GLY A 162 -2.70 7.51 1.14
N ASP A 163 -1.53 7.45 1.75
CA ASP A 163 -0.96 8.57 2.47
C ASP A 163 -0.49 9.68 1.54
N PHE A 164 -0.52 10.90 2.05
CA PHE A 164 0.16 12.04 1.44
C PHE A 164 0.50 13.12 2.47
N TYR A 165 1.54 13.89 2.17
CA TYR A 165 1.82 15.14 2.88
C TYR A 165 1.40 16.31 2.01
N TRP A 166 0.95 17.38 2.66
CA TRP A 166 0.44 18.56 1.98
C TRP A 166 1.03 19.82 2.60
N PHE A 167 1.34 20.79 1.74
CA PHE A 167 1.85 22.09 2.12
C PHE A 167 1.17 23.19 1.30
N SER A 168 0.87 24.28 1.94
CA SER A 168 0.45 25.52 1.28
C SER A 168 0.96 26.73 2.06
N HIS A 169 1.22 27.80 1.35
CA HIS A 169 1.59 29.09 1.93
C HIS A 169 0.69 30.19 1.41
N THR A 170 0.26 31.07 2.31
CA THR A 170 -0.47 32.30 2.01
C THR A 170 0.40 33.47 2.51
N GLU A 171 0.02 34.69 2.20
CA GLU A 171 0.78 35.88 2.64
C GLU A 171 1.14 35.89 4.14
N LYS A 172 0.35 35.24 4.98
CA LYS A 172 0.47 35.29 6.43
C LYS A 172 0.74 33.95 7.09
N TYR A 173 0.30 32.85 6.47
CA TYR A 173 0.29 31.53 7.09
C TYR A 173 0.93 30.48 6.21
N SER A 174 1.68 29.59 6.86
CA SER A 174 2.08 28.30 6.26
C SER A 174 1.18 27.20 6.83
N PHE A 175 0.74 26.29 5.98
CA PHE A 175 -0.06 25.13 6.34
C PHE A 175 0.70 23.87 6.00
N VAL A 176 0.72 22.92 6.92
CA VAL A 176 1.33 21.60 6.72
C VAL A 176 0.37 20.54 7.21
N ALA A 177 0.23 19.46 6.46
CA ALA A 177 -0.55 18.32 6.86
C ALA A 177 0.15 17.00 6.53
N ALA A 178 -0.13 15.97 7.35
CA ALA A 178 0.04 14.58 7.00
C ALA A 178 -1.36 13.92 7.00
N VAL A 179 -1.64 13.17 5.98
CA VAL A 179 -2.96 12.61 5.71
C VAL A 179 -2.83 11.14 5.39
N ASP A 180 -3.64 10.35 6.06
CA ASP A 180 -3.80 8.91 5.88
C ASP A 180 -5.19 8.64 5.30
N CYS A 181 -5.27 8.12 4.09
CA CYS A 181 -6.53 7.82 3.42
C CYS A 181 -6.90 6.34 3.58
N THR A 182 -8.21 6.08 3.65
CA THR A 182 -8.72 4.70 3.67
C THR A 182 -8.18 3.89 2.49
N GLY A 183 -7.45 2.81 2.81
CA GLY A 183 -6.90 1.86 1.86
C GLY A 183 -5.57 2.29 1.26
N HIS A 184 -4.78 1.32 0.85
CA HIS A 184 -3.45 1.49 0.26
C HIS A 184 -3.47 1.15 -1.24
N GLY A 185 -2.38 1.39 -1.95
CA GLY A 185 -2.28 1.16 -3.39
C GLY A 185 -3.21 2.06 -4.21
N VAL A 186 -3.72 1.56 -5.33
CA VAL A 186 -4.48 2.38 -6.29
C VAL A 186 -5.73 3.04 -5.71
N PRO A 187 -6.60 2.36 -4.91
CA PRO A 187 -7.75 3.02 -4.28
C PRO A 187 -7.33 4.15 -3.35
N GLY A 188 -6.33 3.93 -2.50
CA GLY A 188 -5.78 4.94 -1.61
C GLY A 188 -5.23 6.14 -2.38
N ALA A 189 -4.51 5.90 -3.48
CA ALA A 189 -3.99 6.98 -4.33
C ALA A 189 -5.08 7.88 -4.92
N PHE A 190 -6.25 7.33 -5.26
CA PHE A 190 -7.38 8.18 -5.68
C PHE A 190 -7.92 9.02 -4.53
N MET A 191 -7.98 8.45 -3.32
CA MET A 191 -8.39 9.18 -2.13
C MET A 191 -7.39 10.30 -1.81
N SER A 192 -6.09 10.05 -1.91
CA SER A 192 -5.06 11.08 -1.70
C SER A 192 -5.17 12.23 -2.72
N MET A 193 -5.47 11.92 -3.99
CA MET A 193 -5.71 12.95 -5.00
C MET A 193 -6.95 13.80 -4.68
N ILE A 194 -8.05 13.18 -4.23
CA ILE A 194 -9.26 13.89 -3.81
C ILE A 194 -8.94 14.78 -2.61
N GLY A 195 -8.26 14.24 -1.58
CA GLY A 195 -7.88 15.00 -0.39
C GLY A 195 -7.01 16.20 -0.70
N ASN A 196 -5.96 16.01 -1.50
CA ASN A 196 -5.07 17.08 -1.94
C ASN A 196 -5.83 18.18 -2.72
N THR A 197 -6.69 17.79 -3.66
CA THR A 197 -7.48 18.75 -4.45
C THR A 197 -8.42 19.55 -3.56
N LEU A 198 -9.12 18.90 -2.63
CA LEU A 198 -10.04 19.56 -1.72
C LEU A 198 -9.33 20.49 -0.74
N LEU A 199 -8.17 20.10 -0.20
CA LEU A 199 -7.35 20.97 0.66
C LEU A 199 -6.91 22.23 -0.09
N ASN A 200 -6.42 22.08 -1.33
CA ASN A 200 -6.07 23.22 -2.18
C ASN A 200 -7.25 24.13 -2.43
N GLN A 201 -8.42 23.58 -2.72
CA GLN A 201 -9.63 24.36 -2.93
C GLN A 201 -10.04 25.14 -1.68
N ILE A 202 -10.02 24.49 -0.51
CA ILE A 202 -10.44 25.10 0.75
C ILE A 202 -9.50 26.23 1.17
N VAL A 203 -8.18 25.94 1.16
CA VAL A 203 -7.18 26.89 1.66
C VAL A 203 -6.81 27.94 0.60
N ASN A 204 -6.54 27.52 -0.63
CA ASN A 204 -5.99 28.42 -1.64
C ASN A 204 -7.04 29.18 -2.41
N GLU A 205 -8.23 28.59 -2.67
CA GLU A 205 -9.29 29.26 -3.43
C GLU A 205 -10.32 29.93 -2.51
N LYS A 206 -10.87 29.19 -1.51
CA LYS A 206 -11.85 29.73 -0.58
C LYS A 206 -11.24 30.59 0.52
N LYS A 207 -9.88 30.57 0.65
CA LYS A 207 -9.11 31.34 1.64
C LYS A 207 -9.50 31.05 3.10
N GLU A 208 -9.98 29.82 3.37
CA GLU A 208 -10.20 29.42 4.75
C GLU A 208 -8.85 29.21 5.46
N THR A 209 -8.72 29.76 6.67
CA THR A 209 -7.46 29.76 7.38
C THR A 209 -7.51 29.03 8.73
N ASP A 210 -8.68 28.79 9.29
CA ASP A 210 -8.82 28.13 10.58
C ASP A 210 -8.81 26.60 10.44
N PRO A 211 -7.84 25.89 11.01
CA PRO A 211 -7.65 24.44 10.81
C PRO A 211 -8.89 23.60 11.14
N ASP A 212 -9.60 23.90 12.20
CA ASP A 212 -10.85 23.22 12.59
C ASP A 212 -11.97 23.42 11.56
N ARG A 213 -12.07 24.61 10.98
CA ARG A 213 -13.01 24.92 9.90
C ARG A 213 -12.61 24.27 8.60
N ILE A 214 -11.30 24.25 8.29
CA ILE A 214 -10.76 23.54 7.13
C ILE A 214 -11.15 22.07 7.21
N LEU A 215 -10.93 21.39 8.36
CA LEU A 215 -11.30 19.97 8.52
C LEU A 215 -12.82 19.76 8.44
N SER A 216 -13.61 20.67 8.98
CA SER A 216 -15.08 20.57 8.90
C SER A 216 -15.58 20.71 7.46
N ILE A 217 -15.03 21.64 6.69
CA ILE A 217 -15.33 21.81 5.26
C ILE A 217 -14.83 20.60 4.47
N LEU A 218 -13.62 20.12 4.74
CA LEU A 218 -13.04 18.94 4.10
C LEU A 218 -13.92 17.71 4.30
N HIS A 219 -14.40 17.48 5.55
CA HIS A 219 -15.33 16.41 5.87
C HIS A 219 -16.60 16.46 4.99
N ALA A 220 -17.23 17.63 4.92
CA ALA A 220 -18.42 17.82 4.10
C ALA A 220 -18.13 17.60 2.61
N SER A 221 -17.00 18.13 2.12
CA SER A 221 -16.60 18.06 0.70
C SER A 221 -16.25 16.63 0.27
N VAL A 222 -15.57 15.83 1.13
CA VAL A 222 -15.28 14.41 0.85
C VAL A 222 -16.58 13.61 0.77
N ARG A 223 -17.52 13.83 1.70
CA ARG A 223 -18.83 13.17 1.67
C ARG A 223 -19.65 13.51 0.42
N GLU A 224 -19.57 14.73 -0.03
CA GLU A 224 -20.23 15.18 -1.27
C GLU A 224 -19.56 14.56 -2.51
N ALA A 225 -18.23 14.63 -2.60
CA ALA A 225 -17.45 14.09 -3.71
C ALA A 225 -17.69 12.59 -3.91
N LEU A 226 -17.75 11.83 -2.81
CA LEU A 226 -17.97 10.38 -2.81
C LEU A 226 -19.46 9.99 -2.76
N LYS A 227 -20.39 10.97 -2.75
CA LYS A 227 -21.84 10.76 -2.66
C LYS A 227 -22.22 9.85 -1.48
N GLN A 228 -21.57 10.02 -0.34
CA GLN A 228 -21.71 9.12 0.82
C GLN A 228 -23.10 9.16 1.47
N ARG A 229 -23.91 10.17 1.17
CA ARG A 229 -25.31 10.22 1.62
C ARG A 229 -26.18 9.18 0.91
N ASP A 230 -25.87 8.90 -0.35
CA ASP A 230 -26.70 8.10 -1.26
C ASP A 230 -26.02 6.76 -1.63
N SER A 231 -24.82 6.51 -1.15
CA SER A 231 -24.04 5.32 -1.44
C SER A 231 -23.62 4.57 -0.15
N ARG A 232 -23.11 3.36 -0.31
CA ARG A 232 -22.49 2.59 0.78
C ARG A 232 -20.98 2.86 0.93
N ASN A 233 -20.48 3.90 0.24
CA ASN A 233 -19.08 4.27 0.36
C ASN A 233 -18.81 4.84 1.75
N VAL A 234 -17.80 4.31 2.43
CA VAL A 234 -17.37 4.72 3.78
C VAL A 234 -15.91 5.21 3.78
N ASP A 235 -15.34 5.42 2.59
CA ASP A 235 -13.96 5.88 2.47
C ASP A 235 -13.81 7.27 3.06
N GLY A 236 -12.65 7.51 3.62
CA GLY A 236 -12.35 8.76 4.30
C GLY A 236 -10.86 8.95 4.46
N MET A 237 -10.50 9.81 5.38
CA MET A 237 -9.10 10.04 5.73
C MET A 237 -8.95 10.52 7.17
N ASP A 238 -7.81 10.21 7.75
CA ASP A 238 -7.35 10.74 9.01
C ASP A 238 -6.26 11.78 8.71
N ILE A 239 -6.29 12.93 9.36
CA ILE A 239 -5.42 14.05 9.02
C ILE A 239 -4.95 14.79 10.27
N CYS A 240 -3.70 15.16 10.30
CA CYS A 240 -3.18 16.21 11.18
C CYS A 240 -2.82 17.44 10.34
N LEU A 241 -3.43 18.57 10.68
CA LEU A 241 -3.26 19.85 9.99
C LEU A 241 -2.73 20.90 10.96
N CYS A 242 -1.65 21.57 10.60
CA CYS A 242 -1.08 22.68 11.33
C CYS A 242 -1.08 23.94 10.46
N ARG A 243 -1.56 25.06 11.02
CA ARG A 243 -1.33 26.42 10.53
C ARG A 243 -0.24 27.06 11.35
N ILE A 244 0.80 27.57 10.70
CA ILE A 244 1.98 28.18 11.30
C ILE A 244 2.03 29.64 10.90
N GLN A 245 2.12 30.52 11.88
CA GLN A 245 2.31 31.97 11.69
C GLN A 245 3.60 32.41 12.35
N ASN A 246 4.45 33.06 11.59
CA ASN A 246 5.59 33.78 12.15
C ASN A 246 5.10 35.10 12.78
N LEU A 247 5.29 35.26 14.08
CA LEU A 247 4.88 36.44 14.84
C LEU A 247 6.00 37.50 14.93
N GLY A 248 7.18 37.23 14.37
CA GLY A 248 8.38 38.00 14.59
C GLY A 248 9.06 37.66 15.91
N SER A 249 10.26 38.26 16.14
CA SER A 249 11.05 38.07 17.38
C SER A 249 11.26 36.58 17.74
N ASP A 250 11.53 35.74 16.71
CA ASP A 250 11.76 34.30 16.86
C ASP A 250 10.58 33.53 17.50
N GLN A 251 9.35 34.03 17.37
CA GLN A 251 8.14 33.40 17.90
C GLN A 251 7.21 32.96 16.77
N PHE A 252 6.59 31.81 16.97
CA PHE A 252 5.62 31.23 16.06
C PHE A 252 4.33 30.86 16.81
N SER A 253 3.18 31.16 16.22
CA SER A 253 1.90 30.59 16.62
C SER A 253 1.62 29.39 15.72
N VAL A 254 1.39 28.22 16.33
CA VAL A 254 1.00 27.00 15.63
C VAL A 254 -0.40 26.62 16.10
N VAL A 255 -1.35 26.60 15.16
CA VAL A 255 -2.71 26.14 15.40
C VAL A 255 -2.87 24.78 14.74
N TYR A 256 -3.16 23.79 15.55
CA TYR A 256 -3.36 22.40 15.13
C TYR A 256 -4.83 22.02 15.18
N SER A 257 -5.29 21.24 14.21
CA SER A 257 -6.52 20.46 14.27
C SER A 257 -6.26 19.08 13.68
N GLY A 258 -6.82 18.04 14.26
CA GLY A 258 -6.60 16.67 13.83
C GLY A 258 -7.87 15.82 13.83
N ALA A 259 -8.02 15.02 12.80
CA ALA A 259 -9.00 13.95 12.69
C ALA A 259 -8.26 12.63 12.90
N LYS A 260 -8.37 12.01 14.08
CA LYS A 260 -7.67 10.81 14.58
C LYS A 260 -6.13 10.82 14.49
N CYS A 261 -5.54 11.70 13.74
CA CYS A 261 -4.13 11.77 13.45
C CYS A 261 -3.45 12.78 14.38
N PRO A 262 -2.56 12.37 15.32
CA PRO A 262 -1.87 13.27 16.24
C PRO A 262 -0.73 14.01 15.53
N ALA A 263 -0.36 15.18 16.10
CA ALA A 263 0.90 15.82 15.78
C ALA A 263 1.78 15.89 17.04
N PHE A 264 3.08 16.08 16.86
CA PHE A 264 4.04 16.17 17.94
C PHE A 264 4.83 17.46 17.79
N PHE A 265 5.18 18.07 18.89
CA PHE A 265 6.08 19.21 18.88
C PHE A 265 7.17 19.05 19.93
N ALA A 266 8.34 19.55 19.63
CA ALA A 266 9.48 19.50 20.54
C ALA A 266 9.94 20.90 20.87
N SER A 267 9.93 21.22 22.16
CA SER A 267 10.43 22.48 22.71
C SER A 267 11.21 22.20 24.00
N SER A 268 12.31 22.89 24.20
CA SER A 268 13.15 22.75 25.40
C SER A 268 13.62 21.29 25.65
N GLY A 269 13.84 20.52 24.60
CA GLY A 269 14.36 19.14 24.68
C GLY A 269 13.33 18.06 25.03
N LYS A 270 12.03 18.40 25.05
CA LYS A 270 10.94 17.46 25.30
C LYS A 270 9.96 17.43 24.13
N VAL A 271 9.37 16.26 23.90
CA VAL A 271 8.33 16.04 22.91
C VAL A 271 6.97 15.94 23.61
N ASP A 272 6.05 16.81 23.18
CA ASP A 272 4.65 16.78 23.61
C ASP A 272 3.73 16.43 22.45
N VAL A 273 2.52 15.96 22.77
CA VAL A 273 1.54 15.46 21.79
C VAL A 273 0.34 16.39 21.68
N LEU A 274 -0.01 16.75 20.47
CA LEU A 274 -1.27 17.39 20.11
C LEU A 274 -2.28 16.30 19.77
N HIS A 275 -3.22 16.05 20.70
CA HIS A 275 -4.21 14.98 20.55
C HIS A 275 -5.33 15.41 19.60
N PRO A 276 -5.68 14.55 18.62
CA PRO A 276 -6.74 14.81 17.65
C PRO A 276 -8.15 14.59 18.23
N ASP A 277 -9.15 15.02 17.48
CA ASP A 277 -10.52 14.52 17.66
C ASP A 277 -10.62 13.06 17.21
N ARG A 278 -11.53 12.29 17.84
CA ARG A 278 -11.72 10.86 17.56
C ARG A 278 -12.62 10.59 16.34
N LYS A 279 -12.61 11.48 15.38
CA LYS A 279 -13.46 11.44 14.18
C LYS A 279 -12.58 11.49 12.95
N SER A 280 -12.93 10.73 11.91
CA SER A 280 -12.30 10.80 10.59
C SER A 280 -12.97 11.84 9.70
N ILE A 281 -12.29 12.24 8.66
CA ILE A 281 -12.84 12.99 7.54
C ILE A 281 -13.59 12.02 6.63
N GLY A 282 -14.80 12.35 6.19
CA GLY A 282 -15.63 11.45 5.39
C GLY A 282 -16.26 10.33 6.22
N GLY A 283 -16.58 9.20 5.57
CA GLY A 283 -17.17 8.03 6.20
C GLY A 283 -18.67 8.12 6.45
N PHE A 284 -19.22 6.99 6.92
CA PHE A 284 -20.66 6.86 7.17
C PHE A 284 -20.97 7.20 8.64
N GLU A 285 -21.22 8.46 8.95
CA GLU A 285 -21.84 8.85 10.21
C GLU A 285 -23.16 9.56 9.98
N LYS A 286 -24.16 9.27 10.85
CA LYS A 286 -25.51 9.86 10.76
C LYS A 286 -25.52 11.36 11.07
N ASN A 287 -24.57 11.85 11.88
CA ASN A 287 -24.48 13.27 12.22
C ASN A 287 -23.68 14.02 11.18
N VAL A 288 -24.34 14.95 10.53
CA VAL A 288 -23.81 15.73 9.41
C VAL A 288 -22.83 16.82 9.87
N ASP A 289 -22.98 17.31 11.11
CA ASP A 289 -22.19 18.43 11.62
C ASP A 289 -21.00 17.91 12.45
N HIS A 290 -19.90 17.58 11.76
CA HIS A 290 -18.63 17.31 12.41
C HIS A 290 -17.90 18.63 12.66
N LEU A 291 -17.92 19.10 13.89
CA LEU A 291 -17.04 20.17 14.33
C LEU A 291 -15.75 19.56 14.87
N PHE A 292 -14.64 20.03 14.35
CA PHE A 292 -13.29 19.71 14.84
C PHE A 292 -12.85 20.78 15.83
N THR A 293 -11.84 20.47 16.62
CA THR A 293 -11.30 21.39 17.61
C THR A 293 -9.92 21.90 17.19
N ALA A 294 -9.67 23.19 17.39
CA ALA A 294 -8.37 23.79 17.19
C ALA A 294 -7.61 23.91 18.52
N LYS A 295 -6.30 23.66 18.51
CA LYS A 295 -5.39 23.87 19.63
C LYS A 295 -4.26 24.78 19.21
N GLU A 296 -4.08 25.89 19.92
CA GLU A 296 -3.00 26.82 19.66
C GLU A 296 -1.86 26.58 20.64
N ILE A 297 -0.64 26.55 20.11
CA ILE A 297 0.59 26.52 20.89
C ILE A 297 1.54 27.61 20.37
N LYS A 298 2.43 28.09 21.26
CA LYS A 298 3.48 29.05 20.92
C LYS A 298 4.81 28.32 20.95
N LEU A 299 5.53 28.39 19.84
CA LEU A 299 6.85 27.81 19.66
C LEU A 299 7.86 28.91 19.34
N LYS A 300 9.15 28.59 19.46
CA LYS A 300 10.26 29.49 19.20
C LYS A 300 11.07 28.99 18.02
N LYS A 301 11.88 29.87 17.47
CA LYS A 301 12.88 29.48 16.48
C LYS A 301 13.78 28.37 17.04
N GLY A 302 13.95 27.31 16.26
CA GLY A 302 14.70 26.12 16.64
C GLY A 302 13.87 25.03 17.31
N ASP A 303 12.59 25.29 17.67
CA ASP A 303 11.65 24.23 18.06
C ASP A 303 11.22 23.41 16.84
N PHE A 304 10.69 22.20 17.09
CA PHE A 304 10.35 21.25 16.02
C PHE A 304 8.86 20.90 16.05
N LEU A 305 8.34 20.59 14.88
CA LEU A 305 7.00 20.05 14.67
C LEU A 305 7.09 18.76 13.83
N TYR A 306 6.38 17.71 14.27
CA TYR A 306 6.33 16.43 13.56
C TYR A 306 4.88 16.04 13.35
N LEU A 307 4.56 15.70 12.10
CA LEU A 307 3.26 15.20 11.68
C LEU A 307 3.45 13.81 11.10
N THR A 308 2.66 12.84 11.54
CA THR A 308 2.81 11.46 11.06
C THR A 308 1.43 10.80 10.89
N THR A 309 1.32 9.96 9.90
CA THR A 309 0.24 8.99 9.78
C THR A 309 0.45 7.83 10.75
N ASP A 310 -0.50 6.92 10.86
CA ASP A 310 -0.42 5.81 11.80
C ASP A 310 0.57 4.72 11.39
N GLY A 311 0.94 4.63 10.09
CA GLY A 311 1.82 3.58 9.57
C GLY A 311 3.19 3.51 10.23
N PHE A 312 3.75 4.65 10.69
CA PHE A 312 4.98 4.62 11.48
C PHE A 312 4.77 4.04 12.88
N ILE A 313 3.65 4.41 13.51
CA ILE A 313 3.29 3.99 14.88
C ILE A 313 2.85 2.52 14.88
N ASP A 314 2.11 2.12 13.86
CA ASP A 314 1.53 0.80 13.71
C ASP A 314 2.45 -0.19 12.98
N ALA A 315 3.62 0.26 12.54
CA ALA A 315 4.67 -0.60 12.02
C ALA A 315 4.93 -1.76 12.98
N ALA A 316 5.00 -2.98 12.45
CA ALA A 316 5.11 -4.17 13.27
C ALA A 316 6.40 -4.94 12.98
N ASN A 317 6.94 -5.55 14.04
CA ASN A 317 8.06 -6.47 13.93
C ASN A 317 7.60 -7.88 13.52
N ALA A 318 8.55 -8.81 13.36
CA ALA A 318 8.29 -10.22 13.02
C ALA A 318 7.33 -10.90 14.02
N GLU A 319 7.30 -10.46 15.28
CA GLU A 319 6.39 -10.95 16.32
C GLU A 319 5.01 -10.28 16.29
N ARG A 320 4.74 -9.44 15.27
CA ARG A 320 3.51 -8.66 15.10
C ARG A 320 3.25 -7.60 16.17
N LYS A 321 4.27 -7.22 16.94
CA LYS A 321 4.18 -6.17 17.93
C LYS A 321 4.30 -4.81 17.25
N ARG A 322 3.38 -3.87 17.57
CA ARG A 322 3.42 -2.50 17.04
C ARG A 322 4.58 -1.71 17.66
N PHE A 323 5.16 -0.81 16.88
CA PHE A 323 6.20 0.12 17.34
C PHE A 323 5.71 1.02 18.47
N GLY A 324 4.60 1.69 18.24
CA GLY A 324 3.85 2.47 19.22
C GLY A 324 4.37 3.88 19.43
N THR A 325 3.46 4.77 19.82
CA THR A 325 3.71 6.21 20.02
C THR A 325 4.84 6.51 21.01
N LYS A 326 4.96 5.73 22.09
CA LYS A 326 6.04 5.93 23.08
C LYS A 326 7.42 5.76 22.49
N ASN A 327 7.60 4.78 21.62
CA ASN A 327 8.88 4.53 20.97
C ASN A 327 9.21 5.64 19.97
N LEU A 328 8.21 6.15 19.23
CA LEU A 328 8.38 7.29 18.34
C LEU A 328 8.82 8.54 19.11
N ILE A 329 8.12 8.88 20.20
CA ILE A 329 8.49 10.02 21.07
C ILE A 329 9.93 9.85 21.56
N GLY A 330 10.27 8.70 22.14
CA GLY A 330 11.61 8.43 22.64
C GLY A 330 12.69 8.41 21.55
N ALA A 331 12.33 8.07 20.32
CA ALA A 331 13.24 8.16 19.17
C ALA A 331 13.49 9.62 18.77
N ILE A 332 12.43 10.43 18.68
CA ILE A 332 12.55 11.85 18.39
C ILE A 332 13.39 12.55 19.47
N GLU A 333 13.06 12.37 20.76
CA GLU A 333 13.78 13.00 21.88
C GLU A 333 15.28 12.71 21.89
N ARG A 334 15.67 11.48 21.59
CA ARG A 334 17.10 11.09 21.51
C ARG A 334 17.87 11.83 20.44
N HIS A 335 17.20 12.29 19.40
CA HIS A 335 17.84 12.89 18.22
C HIS A 335 17.57 14.39 18.05
N LEU A 336 16.80 15.05 18.95
CA LEU A 336 16.47 16.48 18.87
C LEU A 336 17.68 17.42 18.75
N HIS A 337 18.84 17.00 19.27
CA HIS A 337 20.08 17.78 19.20
C HIS A 337 20.78 17.69 17.83
N ARG A 338 20.28 16.86 16.91
CA ARG A 338 20.85 16.65 15.58
C ARG A 338 20.12 17.48 14.53
N PRO A 339 20.79 17.82 13.42
CA PRO A 339 20.10 18.39 12.25
C PRO A 339 18.98 17.46 11.76
N LEU A 340 17.93 18.05 11.15
CA LEU A 340 16.76 17.27 10.72
C LEU A 340 17.09 16.18 9.71
N TYR A 341 18.07 16.37 8.83
CA TYR A 341 18.49 15.32 7.89
C TYR A 341 19.06 14.07 8.62
N GLU A 342 19.77 14.27 9.74
CA GLU A 342 20.24 13.14 10.57
C GLU A 342 19.09 12.50 11.34
N GLN A 343 18.16 13.30 11.87
CA GLN A 343 16.96 12.79 12.53
C GLN A 343 16.16 11.90 11.58
N LYS A 344 15.96 12.34 10.32
CA LYS A 344 15.33 11.53 9.26
C LYS A 344 16.03 10.19 9.12
N LEU A 345 17.35 10.19 8.90
CA LEU A 345 18.12 8.97 8.68
C LEU A 345 18.01 7.99 9.88
N GLN A 346 18.04 8.53 11.11
CA GLN A 346 17.91 7.71 12.31
C GLN A 346 16.50 7.09 12.44
N LEU A 347 15.45 7.85 12.10
CA LEU A 347 14.08 7.37 12.14
C LEU A 347 13.81 6.33 11.04
N GLU A 348 14.32 6.54 9.83
CA GLU A 348 14.24 5.57 8.72
C GLU A 348 14.99 4.27 9.07
N THR A 349 16.19 4.37 9.62
CA THR A 349 16.97 3.20 10.06
C THR A 349 16.25 2.44 11.17
N LEU A 350 15.74 3.17 12.17
CA LEU A 350 15.05 2.58 13.31
C LEU A 350 13.81 1.80 12.89
N ILE A 351 13.01 2.35 11.98
CA ILE A 351 11.79 1.67 11.53
C ILE A 351 12.12 0.47 10.64
N ALA A 352 13.13 0.58 9.78
CA ALA A 352 13.60 -0.51 8.94
C ALA A 352 14.15 -1.70 9.79
N GLU A 353 14.94 -1.39 10.83
CA GLU A 353 15.43 -2.40 11.78
C GLU A 353 14.29 -3.03 12.57
N TYR A 354 13.29 -2.23 12.98
CA TYR A 354 12.14 -2.74 13.72
C TYR A 354 11.27 -3.69 12.90
N GLN A 355 11.10 -3.37 11.63
CA GLN A 355 10.30 -4.18 10.68
C GLN A 355 11.08 -5.37 10.11
N GLN A 356 12.34 -5.56 10.46
CA GLN A 356 13.15 -6.64 9.90
C GLN A 356 12.47 -8.01 10.05
N GLY A 357 12.24 -8.68 8.92
CA GLY A 357 11.53 -9.98 8.86
C GLY A 357 10.01 -9.90 8.91
N ALA A 358 9.44 -8.69 8.76
CA ALA A 358 8.00 -8.48 8.61
C ALA A 358 7.71 -7.60 7.38
N ASP A 359 6.58 -7.84 6.75
CA ASP A 359 6.10 -6.99 5.65
C ASP A 359 5.55 -5.67 6.20
N GLN A 360 5.78 -4.58 5.46
CA GLN A 360 5.17 -3.29 5.74
C GLN A 360 3.64 -3.41 5.66
N ARG A 361 2.94 -2.97 6.71
CA ARG A 361 1.49 -3.16 6.83
C ARG A 361 0.68 -2.05 6.20
N ASP A 362 1.21 -0.82 6.24
CA ASP A 362 0.54 0.37 5.74
C ASP A 362 1.55 1.36 5.16
N ASP A 363 1.07 2.39 4.49
CA ASP A 363 1.87 3.51 4.04
C ASP A 363 2.48 4.23 5.26
N ILE A 364 3.71 4.72 5.15
CA ILE A 364 4.40 5.43 6.24
C ILE A 364 4.70 6.85 5.79
N THR A 365 4.10 7.82 6.48
CA THR A 365 4.35 9.23 6.25
C THR A 365 4.72 9.93 7.55
N LEU A 366 5.86 10.62 7.55
CA LEU A 366 6.28 11.49 8.65
C LEU A 366 6.94 12.76 8.10
N VAL A 367 6.45 13.89 8.54
CA VAL A 367 6.97 15.22 8.20
C VAL A 367 7.61 15.82 9.43
N GLY A 368 8.86 16.22 9.34
CA GLY A 368 9.57 16.96 10.38
C GLY A 368 9.92 18.36 9.91
N ILE A 369 9.68 19.37 10.75
CA ILE A 369 9.90 20.78 10.45
C ILE A 369 10.63 21.44 11.61
N GLN A 370 11.62 22.28 11.31
CA GLN A 370 12.25 23.18 12.26
C GLN A 370 11.79 24.61 11.99
N LEU A 371 11.25 25.26 13.01
CA LEU A 371 10.75 26.63 12.96
C LEU A 371 11.87 27.67 13.02
#